data_5269993a48e9d54cc946c7f2859aaedc
#
_entry.id   5269993a48e9d54cc946c7f2859aaedc
#
_cell.length_a   1.000
_cell.length_b   1.000
_cell.length_c   1.000
_cell.angle_alpha   90.00
_cell.angle_beta   90.00
_cell.angle_gamma   90.00
#
_symmetry.space_group_name_H-M   'P 1'
#
loop_
_entity.id
_entity.type
_entity.pdbx_description
1 polymer ?
#
loop_
_entity_poly.entity_id
_entity_poly.type
_entity_poly.pdbx_seq_one_letter_code
_entity_poly.pdbx_strand_id
1 'polypeptide(L)'
;MTPKIDRQHVAQALRGAYDRVKNTTGGKNADYIPYLANVPSTLFGIAACLTDGTVVAVGDTEYRFGIESVSKVPTALLAMQQYGAQEVLDRIGADATGLPFNSIIAILLENDHPSTPLVNAGAISACSLIKPVGDRDGKWQSILRFVEALCGAQVGVIDELYRSESETNFNNRSIAWLLKNYNRIYDDPDLSLDLYTRQCSIGITAKELATLAATIAAEGRNPVTGEEVFRAELTPKITAMMATVGFYEHTGDWLFTTGLPAKTGVGGGIMGVVPGVMGVAAFAPPLDQAGNSVKAQRALADIAAQLGLNLFDAPRAAVREAQAAKA
;
A
#
# COMPACT_ATOMS: atom_id res chain seq x y z
N MET A 1 14.47 21.78 -17.59
CA MET A 1 14.04 20.42 -17.99
C MET A 1 14.25 19.49 -16.83
N THR A 2 13.20 18.94 -16.25
CA THR A 2 13.33 17.82 -15.32
C THR A 2 14.07 16.70 -16.07
N PRO A 3 15.16 16.12 -15.53
CA PRO A 3 15.85 15.03 -16.23
C PRO A 3 14.84 13.92 -16.52
N LYS A 4 14.80 13.46 -17.76
CA LYS A 4 13.93 12.33 -18.13
C LYS A 4 14.38 11.12 -17.29
N ILE A 5 13.53 10.70 -16.36
CA ILE A 5 13.79 9.52 -15.54
C ILE A 5 13.75 8.30 -16.47
N ASP A 6 14.87 7.68 -16.71
CA ASP A 6 15.02 6.50 -17.54
C ASP A 6 15.52 5.30 -16.72
N ARG A 7 15.54 4.13 -17.34
CA ARG A 7 15.99 2.88 -16.73
C ARG A 7 17.35 2.99 -16.06
N GLN A 8 18.30 3.69 -16.66
CA GLN A 8 19.68 3.77 -16.14
C GLN A 8 19.75 4.59 -14.86
N HIS A 9 19.07 5.75 -14.84
CA HIS A 9 18.98 6.60 -13.65
C HIS A 9 18.29 5.85 -12.49
N VAL A 10 17.16 5.16 -12.77
CA VAL A 10 16.47 4.35 -11.76
C VAL A 10 17.35 3.22 -11.26
N ALA A 11 18.03 2.47 -12.14
CA ALA A 11 18.90 1.38 -11.74
C ALA A 11 20.07 1.85 -10.86
N GLN A 12 20.64 3.00 -11.17
CA GLN A 12 21.71 3.61 -10.37
C GLN A 12 21.19 4.06 -8.99
N ALA A 13 20.02 4.69 -8.92
CA ALA A 13 19.40 5.12 -7.67
C ALA A 13 19.06 3.93 -6.77
N LEU A 14 18.44 2.85 -7.32
CA LEU A 14 18.13 1.64 -6.56
C LEU A 14 19.38 0.98 -5.99
N ARG A 15 20.41 0.80 -6.83
CA ARG A 15 21.69 0.20 -6.39
C ARG A 15 22.36 1.04 -5.33
N GLY A 16 22.43 2.35 -5.52
CA GLY A 16 23.00 3.29 -4.53
C GLY A 16 22.26 3.24 -3.19
N ALA A 17 20.93 3.25 -3.21
CA ALA A 17 20.09 3.13 -2.01
C ALA A 17 20.30 1.76 -1.32
N TYR A 18 20.31 0.67 -2.11
CA TYR A 18 20.58 -0.67 -1.58
C TYR A 18 21.92 -0.73 -0.85
N ASP A 19 22.99 -0.27 -1.48
CA ASP A 19 24.35 -0.31 -0.91
C ASP A 19 24.48 0.54 0.36
N ARG A 20 23.82 1.70 0.44
CA ARG A 20 23.83 2.55 1.64
C ARG A 20 23.00 1.97 2.79
N VAL A 21 21.92 1.22 2.49
CA VAL A 21 20.94 0.80 3.49
C VAL A 21 21.08 -0.66 3.91
N LYS A 22 21.66 -1.56 3.08
CA LYS A 22 21.71 -3.00 3.32
C LYS A 22 22.26 -3.42 4.70
N ASN A 23 23.21 -2.66 5.23
CA ASN A 23 23.83 -2.91 6.53
C ASN A 23 23.18 -2.15 7.69
N THR A 24 22.06 -1.45 7.45
CA THR A 24 21.32 -0.79 8.51
C THR A 24 20.77 -1.83 9.49
N THR A 25 20.96 -1.58 10.76
CA THR A 25 20.45 -2.39 11.87
C THR A 25 19.32 -1.68 12.59
N GLY A 26 18.64 -2.39 13.48
CA GLY A 26 17.54 -1.88 14.29
C GLY A 26 16.17 -2.39 13.81
N GLY A 27 15.15 -2.18 14.64
CA GLY A 27 13.83 -2.73 14.46
C GLY A 27 13.74 -4.22 14.81
N LYS A 28 12.55 -4.76 14.76
CA LYS A 28 12.29 -6.20 14.87
C LYS A 28 11.09 -6.58 13.99
N ASN A 29 10.99 -7.86 13.63
CA ASN A 29 9.82 -8.37 12.93
C ASN A 29 8.55 -8.18 13.75
N ALA A 30 7.39 -8.15 13.11
CA ALA A 30 6.09 -8.13 13.77
C ALA A 30 5.88 -9.42 14.59
N ASP A 31 6.26 -9.40 15.86
CA ASP A 31 6.28 -10.59 16.74
C ASP A 31 4.92 -11.00 17.28
N TYR A 32 3.92 -10.14 17.15
CA TYR A 32 2.52 -10.45 17.50
C TYR A 32 1.80 -11.32 16.45
N ILE A 33 2.43 -11.55 15.28
CA ILE A 33 2.00 -12.53 14.27
C ILE A 33 3.10 -13.59 14.20
N PRO A 34 2.89 -14.79 14.75
CA PRO A 34 3.94 -15.83 14.88
C PRO A 34 4.65 -16.18 13.56
N TYR A 35 3.94 -16.18 12.43
CA TYR A 35 4.55 -16.39 11.12
C TYR A 35 5.58 -15.29 10.79
N LEU A 36 5.20 -14.02 10.95
CA LEU A 36 6.07 -12.89 10.62
C LEU A 36 7.29 -12.81 11.55
N ALA A 37 7.15 -13.21 12.80
CA ALA A 37 8.26 -13.27 13.75
C ALA A 37 9.42 -14.14 13.25
N ASN A 38 9.12 -15.19 12.47
CA ASN A 38 10.08 -16.18 11.98
C ASN A 38 10.62 -15.88 10.56
N VAL A 39 10.17 -14.83 9.89
CA VAL A 39 10.72 -14.43 8.58
C VAL A 39 12.18 -13.98 8.75
N PRO A 40 13.13 -14.40 7.87
CA PRO A 40 14.53 -14.03 8.02
C PRO A 40 14.74 -12.50 8.01
N SER A 41 15.21 -11.93 9.11
CA SER A 41 15.39 -10.48 9.30
C SER A 41 16.46 -9.86 8.42
N THR A 42 17.29 -10.68 7.75
CA THR A 42 18.36 -10.22 6.87
C THR A 42 17.88 -9.85 5.47
N LEU A 43 16.70 -10.30 5.07
CA LEU A 43 16.14 -10.05 3.76
C LEU A 43 15.99 -8.54 3.48
N PHE A 44 16.36 -8.15 2.26
CA PHE A 44 16.20 -6.78 1.77
C PHE A 44 16.17 -6.74 0.25
N GLY A 45 15.10 -6.26 -0.33
CA GLY A 45 14.93 -6.08 -1.77
C GLY A 45 14.26 -4.76 -2.11
N ILE A 46 14.62 -4.18 -3.25
CA ILE A 46 14.04 -2.95 -3.79
C ILE A 46 13.70 -3.17 -5.25
N ALA A 47 12.55 -2.73 -5.69
CA ALA A 47 12.14 -2.75 -7.09
C ALA A 47 11.45 -1.45 -7.50
N ALA A 48 11.54 -1.11 -8.77
CA ALA A 48 10.77 -0.06 -9.41
C ALA A 48 10.21 -0.57 -10.74
N CYS A 49 9.00 -0.15 -11.06
CA CYS A 49 8.39 -0.37 -12.37
C CYS A 49 8.00 0.98 -12.95
N LEU A 50 8.53 1.32 -14.11
CA LEU A 50 8.20 2.55 -14.83
C LEU A 50 6.87 2.39 -15.57
N THR A 51 6.22 3.51 -15.89
CA THR A 51 4.95 3.51 -16.65
C THR A 51 5.09 3.02 -18.10
N ASP A 52 6.31 2.79 -18.59
CA ASP A 52 6.59 2.12 -19.86
C ASP A 52 6.76 0.59 -19.77
N GLY A 53 6.56 0.01 -18.57
CA GLY A 53 6.70 -1.42 -18.29
C GLY A 53 8.11 -1.87 -17.93
N THR A 54 9.10 -0.96 -17.90
CA THR A 54 10.47 -1.30 -17.50
C THR A 54 10.53 -1.60 -16.01
N VAL A 55 10.97 -2.80 -15.63
CA VAL A 55 11.19 -3.21 -14.23
C VAL A 55 12.68 -3.20 -13.91
N VAL A 56 13.05 -2.59 -12.79
CA VAL A 56 14.40 -2.56 -12.24
C VAL A 56 14.36 -3.08 -10.81
N ALA A 57 15.33 -3.92 -10.42
CA ALA A 57 15.30 -4.56 -9.10
C ALA A 57 16.71 -4.85 -8.57
N VAL A 58 16.86 -4.89 -7.24
CA VAL A 58 18.11 -5.19 -6.54
C VAL A 58 17.86 -5.85 -5.19
N GLY A 59 18.66 -6.84 -4.81
CA GLY A 59 18.53 -7.60 -3.56
C GLY A 59 17.51 -8.74 -3.64
N ASP A 60 16.87 -9.08 -2.53
CA ASP A 60 15.97 -10.22 -2.36
C ASP A 60 14.58 -9.98 -2.96
N THR A 61 14.51 -9.58 -4.21
CA THR A 61 13.27 -9.12 -4.87
C THR A 61 12.34 -10.23 -5.32
N GLU A 62 12.80 -11.48 -5.28
CA GLU A 62 11.99 -12.67 -5.59
C GLU A 62 11.40 -13.34 -4.33
N TYR A 63 11.82 -12.89 -3.14
CA TYR A 63 11.23 -13.41 -1.92
C TYR A 63 9.75 -13.02 -1.84
N ARG A 64 8.89 -14.01 -1.58
CA ARG A 64 7.44 -13.82 -1.48
C ARG A 64 7.06 -13.59 -0.02
N PHE A 65 6.64 -12.37 0.30
CA PHE A 65 6.24 -11.93 1.64
C PHE A 65 4.74 -11.59 1.70
N GLY A 66 4.16 -11.61 2.90
CA GLY A 66 2.78 -11.18 3.09
C GLY A 66 2.59 -9.70 2.78
N ILE A 67 1.65 -9.38 1.90
CA ILE A 67 1.35 -8.00 1.49
C ILE A 67 0.84 -7.14 2.64
N GLU A 68 0.17 -7.76 3.61
CA GLU A 68 -0.36 -7.16 4.82
C GLU A 68 -1.21 -5.91 4.54
N SER A 69 -1.01 -4.84 5.30
CA SER A 69 -1.79 -3.60 5.17
C SER A 69 -1.64 -2.88 3.84
N VAL A 70 -0.71 -3.27 2.97
CA VAL A 70 -0.67 -2.72 1.60
C VAL A 70 -1.88 -3.20 0.79
N SER A 71 -2.43 -4.37 1.10
CA SER A 71 -3.64 -4.92 0.48
C SER A 71 -4.89 -4.04 0.60
N LYS A 72 -4.91 -3.13 1.58
CA LYS A 72 -6.00 -2.17 1.76
C LYS A 72 -6.18 -1.24 0.56
N VAL A 73 -5.08 -0.92 -0.15
CA VAL A 73 -5.12 -0.05 -1.33
C VAL A 73 -5.87 -0.71 -2.50
N PRO A 74 -5.54 -1.94 -2.94
CA PRO A 74 -6.33 -2.65 -3.94
C PRO A 74 -7.81 -2.78 -3.57
N THR A 75 -8.12 -3.14 -2.33
CA THR A 75 -9.53 -3.34 -1.92
C THR A 75 -10.30 -2.02 -1.89
N ALA A 76 -9.67 -0.91 -1.46
CA ALA A 76 -10.27 0.42 -1.56
C ALA A 76 -10.54 0.82 -3.01
N LEU A 77 -9.58 0.59 -3.91
CA LEU A 77 -9.75 0.81 -5.36
C LEU A 77 -10.87 -0.03 -5.94
N LEU A 78 -10.94 -1.33 -5.59
CA LEU A 78 -12.01 -2.21 -6.05
C LEU A 78 -13.38 -1.76 -5.56
N ALA A 79 -13.50 -1.35 -4.29
CA ALA A 79 -14.73 -0.79 -3.75
C ALA A 79 -15.15 0.49 -4.50
N MET A 80 -14.21 1.42 -4.75
CA MET A 80 -14.46 2.63 -5.54
C MET A 80 -14.81 2.30 -7.00
N GLN A 81 -14.21 1.27 -7.59
CA GLN A 81 -14.53 0.80 -8.94
C GLN A 81 -15.96 0.27 -9.04
N GLN A 82 -16.44 -0.43 -8.01
CA GLN A 82 -17.76 -1.08 -7.97
C GLN A 82 -18.89 -0.13 -7.58
N TYR A 83 -18.64 0.87 -6.74
CA TYR A 83 -19.68 1.75 -6.16
C TYR A 83 -19.50 3.24 -6.51
N GLY A 84 -18.33 3.64 -6.98
CA GLY A 84 -17.93 5.03 -7.13
C GLY A 84 -17.19 5.57 -5.91
N ALA A 85 -16.29 6.55 -6.14
CA ALA A 85 -15.46 7.11 -5.07
C ALA A 85 -16.28 7.86 -4.01
N GLN A 86 -17.35 8.56 -4.41
CA GLN A 86 -18.21 9.29 -3.47
C GLN A 86 -18.93 8.35 -2.50
N GLU A 87 -19.47 7.24 -2.98
CA GLU A 87 -20.16 6.27 -2.14
C GLU A 87 -19.21 5.64 -1.10
N VAL A 88 -17.96 5.38 -1.46
CA VAL A 88 -16.95 4.89 -0.52
C VAL A 88 -16.58 5.98 0.50
N LEU A 89 -16.47 7.23 0.07
CA LEU A 89 -16.25 8.37 0.97
C LEU A 89 -17.40 8.51 1.98
N ASP A 90 -18.65 8.43 1.53
CA ASP A 90 -19.83 8.59 2.38
C ASP A 90 -19.99 7.43 3.39
N ARG A 91 -19.60 6.21 3.00
CA ARG A 91 -19.73 5.01 3.84
C ARG A 91 -18.58 4.80 4.80
N ILE A 92 -17.36 5.16 4.38
CA ILE A 92 -16.12 4.82 5.11
C ILE A 92 -15.35 6.08 5.51
N GLY A 93 -15.18 7.05 4.60
CA GLY A 93 -14.39 8.25 4.81
C GLY A 93 -13.03 8.22 4.11
N ALA A 94 -12.22 9.24 4.35
CA ALA A 94 -10.86 9.39 3.84
C ALA A 94 -9.91 10.10 4.81
N ASP A 95 -10.33 10.32 6.07
CA ASP A 95 -9.61 11.14 7.04
C ASP A 95 -8.64 10.31 7.90
N ALA A 96 -7.53 10.96 8.30
CA ALA A 96 -6.61 10.42 9.30
C ALA A 96 -7.19 10.63 10.71
N THR A 97 -7.02 9.64 11.59
CA THR A 97 -7.54 9.70 12.96
C THR A 97 -6.52 10.25 13.97
N GLY A 98 -5.23 10.29 13.62
CA GLY A 98 -4.15 10.57 14.58
C GLY A 98 -3.97 9.50 15.67
N LEU A 99 -4.67 8.37 15.53
CA LEU A 99 -4.63 7.22 16.45
C LEU A 99 -4.04 5.99 15.74
N PRO A 100 -3.59 4.95 16.49
CA PRO A 100 -3.10 3.72 15.91
C PRO A 100 -4.06 3.10 14.90
N PHE A 101 -3.52 2.54 13.82
CA PHE A 101 -4.27 1.99 12.68
C PHE A 101 -5.30 0.89 13.04
N ASN A 102 -5.18 0.31 14.23
CA ASN A 102 -6.05 -0.72 14.79
C ASN A 102 -6.83 -0.26 16.03
N SER A 103 -6.99 1.07 16.22
CA SER A 103 -7.65 1.66 17.37
C SER A 103 -9.17 1.48 17.31
N ILE A 104 -9.75 0.88 18.34
CA ILE A 104 -11.20 0.82 18.56
C ILE A 104 -11.72 2.23 18.97
N ILE A 105 -10.92 2.99 19.72
CA ILE A 105 -11.29 4.33 20.20
C ILE A 105 -11.48 5.29 19.01
N ALA A 106 -10.71 5.12 17.92
CA ALA A 106 -10.87 5.92 16.73
C ALA A 106 -12.30 5.88 16.17
N ILE A 107 -12.93 4.70 16.14
CA ILE A 107 -14.31 4.53 15.67
C ILE A 107 -15.30 5.35 16.53
N LEU A 108 -15.10 5.33 17.86
CA LEU A 108 -15.99 6.03 18.80
C LEU A 108 -15.85 7.54 18.71
N LEU A 109 -14.63 8.04 18.45
CA LEU A 109 -14.37 9.48 18.34
C LEU A 109 -14.82 10.07 16.99
N GLU A 110 -14.86 9.26 15.95
CA GLU A 110 -15.24 9.64 14.59
C GLU A 110 -16.76 9.44 14.32
N ASN A 111 -17.60 9.63 15.32
CA ASN A 111 -19.05 9.48 15.24
C ASN A 111 -19.45 8.11 14.68
N ASP A 112 -18.83 7.05 15.19
CA ASP A 112 -19.08 5.67 14.79
C ASP A 112 -18.67 5.36 13.32
N HIS A 113 -17.82 6.20 12.74
CA HIS A 113 -17.36 6.09 11.36
C HIS A 113 -16.01 5.36 11.27
N PRO A 114 -15.76 4.53 10.26
CA PRO A 114 -14.48 3.81 10.12
C PRO A 114 -13.31 4.66 9.60
N SER A 115 -13.49 5.94 9.38
CA SER A 115 -12.54 7.02 9.02
C SER A 115 -11.92 6.90 7.63
N THR A 116 -11.33 5.76 7.25
CA THR A 116 -10.67 5.56 5.96
C THR A 116 -10.45 4.08 5.66
N PRO A 117 -10.52 3.65 4.38
CA PRO A 117 -10.20 2.27 3.99
C PRO A 117 -8.75 1.84 4.30
N LEU A 118 -7.85 2.77 4.65
CA LEU A 118 -6.43 2.48 4.88
C LEU A 118 -6.05 2.20 6.34
N VAL A 119 -7.03 2.22 7.27
CA VAL A 119 -6.92 1.67 8.64
C VAL A 119 -7.76 0.40 8.76
N ASN A 120 -7.56 -0.38 9.85
CA ASN A 120 -8.21 -1.69 9.96
C ASN A 120 -9.74 -1.63 9.91
N ALA A 121 -10.34 -0.69 10.65
CA ALA A 121 -11.79 -0.49 10.67
C ALA A 121 -12.37 -0.25 9.27
N GLY A 122 -11.80 0.72 8.54
CA GLY A 122 -12.27 1.03 7.19
C GLY A 122 -11.95 -0.05 6.16
N ALA A 123 -10.85 -0.79 6.33
CA ALA A 123 -10.50 -1.90 5.45
C ALA A 123 -11.46 -3.09 5.60
N ILE A 124 -11.85 -3.43 6.84
CA ILE A 124 -12.86 -4.47 7.11
C ILE A 124 -14.23 -4.03 6.55
N SER A 125 -14.59 -2.76 6.74
CA SER A 125 -15.78 -2.18 6.12
C SER A 125 -15.73 -2.23 4.59
N ALA A 126 -14.58 -1.90 3.97
CA ALA A 126 -14.39 -2.00 2.52
C ALA A 126 -14.54 -3.44 2.01
N CYS A 127 -13.98 -4.44 2.70
CA CYS A 127 -14.18 -5.87 2.36
C CYS A 127 -15.67 -6.26 2.38
N SER A 128 -16.44 -5.71 3.32
CA SER A 128 -17.89 -5.97 3.39
C SER A 128 -18.64 -5.43 2.17
N LEU A 129 -18.15 -4.38 1.52
CA LEU A 129 -18.76 -3.78 0.32
C LEU A 129 -18.51 -4.60 -0.95
N ILE A 130 -17.43 -5.35 -1.06
CA ILE A 130 -17.05 -6.03 -2.32
C ILE A 130 -18.18 -6.94 -2.81
N LYS A 131 -18.43 -6.89 -4.12
CA LYS A 131 -19.43 -7.74 -4.78
C LYS A 131 -18.81 -9.07 -5.23
N PRO A 132 -19.64 -10.12 -5.31
CA PRO A 132 -21.06 -10.20 -4.99
C PRO A 132 -21.33 -10.26 -3.47
N VAL A 133 -22.35 -9.53 -2.99
CA VAL A 133 -22.72 -9.51 -1.56
C VAL A 133 -23.28 -10.87 -1.14
N GLY A 134 -22.89 -11.34 0.06
CA GLY A 134 -23.33 -12.63 0.61
C GLY A 134 -22.63 -13.87 0.02
N ASP A 135 -21.77 -13.69 -0.98
CA ASP A 135 -21.01 -14.78 -1.60
C ASP A 135 -19.52 -14.65 -1.25
N ARG A 136 -19.07 -15.45 -0.29
CA ARG A 136 -17.70 -15.46 0.20
C ARG A 136 -16.67 -15.71 -0.90
N ASP A 137 -16.90 -16.76 -1.69
CA ASP A 137 -15.94 -17.19 -2.70
C ASP A 137 -15.93 -16.22 -3.88
N GLY A 138 -17.08 -15.74 -4.30
CA GLY A 138 -17.19 -14.71 -5.33
C GLY A 138 -16.51 -13.40 -4.94
N LYS A 139 -16.67 -12.93 -3.70
CA LYS A 139 -15.95 -11.76 -3.17
C LYS A 139 -14.44 -11.98 -3.14
N TRP A 140 -14.00 -13.14 -2.64
CA TRP A 140 -12.60 -13.48 -2.60
C TRP A 140 -11.97 -13.49 -4.00
N GLN A 141 -12.65 -14.13 -4.96
CA GLN A 141 -12.19 -14.14 -6.34
C GLN A 141 -12.15 -12.73 -6.96
N SER A 142 -13.08 -11.85 -6.60
CA SER A 142 -13.05 -10.45 -7.06
C SER A 142 -11.82 -9.72 -6.52
N ILE A 143 -11.50 -9.88 -5.24
CA ILE A 143 -10.30 -9.28 -4.61
C ILE A 143 -9.02 -9.84 -5.23
N LEU A 144 -8.91 -11.17 -5.30
CA LEU A 144 -7.70 -11.84 -5.78
C LEU A 144 -7.37 -11.46 -7.23
N ARG A 145 -8.36 -11.58 -8.14
CA ARG A 145 -8.19 -11.21 -9.56
C ARG A 145 -7.82 -9.75 -9.75
N PHE A 146 -8.38 -8.87 -8.92
CA PHE A 146 -8.04 -7.45 -8.99
C PHE A 146 -6.60 -7.19 -8.56
N VAL A 147 -6.11 -7.87 -7.51
CA VAL A 147 -4.70 -7.79 -7.10
C VAL A 147 -3.80 -8.38 -8.18
N GLU A 148 -4.14 -9.53 -8.77
CA GLU A 148 -3.40 -10.16 -9.89
C GLU A 148 -3.29 -9.22 -11.09
N ALA A 149 -4.39 -8.58 -11.49
CA ALA A 149 -4.40 -7.62 -12.59
C ALA A 149 -3.53 -6.39 -12.29
N LEU A 150 -3.55 -5.88 -11.05
CA LEU A 150 -2.67 -4.77 -10.63
C LEU A 150 -1.19 -5.16 -10.65
N CYS A 151 -0.85 -6.38 -10.22
CA CYS A 151 0.52 -6.90 -10.19
C CYS A 151 1.02 -7.34 -11.58
N GLY A 152 0.12 -7.65 -12.50
CA GLY A 152 0.45 -8.30 -13.78
C GLY A 152 0.98 -9.72 -13.62
N ALA A 153 0.64 -10.40 -12.54
CA ALA A 153 1.12 -11.73 -12.18
C ALA A 153 0.11 -12.46 -11.29
N GLN A 154 0.14 -13.79 -11.33
CA GLN A 154 -0.63 -14.61 -10.40
C GLN A 154 -0.05 -14.52 -8.99
N VAL A 155 -0.92 -14.27 -8.01
CA VAL A 155 -0.59 -14.26 -6.59
C VAL A 155 -1.53 -15.19 -5.83
N GLY A 156 -1.19 -15.53 -4.59
CA GLY A 156 -2.00 -16.42 -3.78
C GLY A 156 -1.78 -16.19 -2.29
N VAL A 157 -2.62 -16.78 -1.47
CA VAL A 157 -2.50 -16.70 -0.01
C VAL A 157 -1.30 -17.51 0.46
N ILE A 158 -0.53 -16.96 1.42
CA ILE A 158 0.41 -17.71 2.22
C ILE A 158 -0.41 -18.38 3.35
N ASP A 159 -0.75 -19.66 3.20
CA ASP A 159 -1.68 -20.36 4.11
C ASP A 159 -1.21 -20.36 5.58
N GLU A 160 0.09 -20.42 5.81
CA GLU A 160 0.64 -20.37 7.17
C GLU A 160 0.46 -18.99 7.80
N LEU A 161 0.64 -17.92 7.03
CA LEU A 161 0.38 -16.54 7.47
C LEU A 161 -1.10 -16.35 7.76
N TYR A 162 -1.97 -16.76 6.83
CA TYR A 162 -3.43 -16.67 7.02
C TYR A 162 -3.90 -17.38 8.28
N ARG A 163 -3.41 -18.60 8.56
CA ARG A 163 -3.73 -19.31 9.79
C ARG A 163 -3.23 -18.55 11.02
N SER A 164 -1.98 -18.14 11.00
CA SER A 164 -1.36 -17.38 12.08
C SER A 164 -2.11 -16.10 12.44
N GLU A 165 -2.54 -15.33 11.43
CA GLU A 165 -3.36 -14.12 11.65
C GLU A 165 -4.77 -14.46 12.13
N SER A 166 -5.43 -15.47 11.54
CA SER A 166 -6.79 -15.85 11.90
C SER A 166 -6.90 -16.29 13.37
N GLU A 167 -5.86 -16.92 13.90
CA GLU A 167 -5.79 -17.36 15.31
C GLU A 167 -5.53 -16.21 16.30
N THR A 168 -4.96 -15.08 15.84
CA THR A 168 -4.53 -13.97 16.70
C THR A 168 -5.30 -12.66 16.50
N ASN A 169 -6.29 -12.62 15.60
CA ASN A 169 -6.98 -11.39 15.15
C ASN A 169 -8.10 -10.88 16.09
N PHE A 170 -8.05 -11.12 17.38
CA PHE A 170 -9.12 -10.77 18.33
C PHE A 170 -9.51 -9.30 18.30
N ASN A 171 -8.53 -8.37 18.14
CA ASN A 171 -8.81 -6.96 18.03
C ASN A 171 -9.62 -6.64 16.77
N ASN A 172 -9.25 -7.18 15.61
CA ASN A 172 -9.97 -6.98 14.35
C ASN A 172 -11.38 -7.59 14.40
N ARG A 173 -11.55 -8.71 15.12
CA ARG A 173 -12.87 -9.32 15.37
C ARG A 173 -13.75 -8.37 16.19
N SER A 174 -13.20 -7.76 17.23
CA SER A 174 -13.92 -6.76 18.03
C SER A 174 -14.30 -5.53 17.19
N ILE A 175 -13.41 -5.06 16.33
CA ILE A 175 -13.69 -3.96 15.38
C ILE A 175 -14.83 -4.32 14.43
N ALA A 176 -14.81 -5.52 13.82
CA ALA A 176 -15.86 -5.94 12.88
C ALA A 176 -17.26 -5.94 13.52
N TRP A 177 -17.38 -6.48 14.72
CA TRP A 177 -18.66 -6.53 15.44
C TRP A 177 -19.08 -5.16 15.96
N LEU A 178 -18.15 -4.29 16.37
CA LEU A 178 -18.45 -2.90 16.74
C LEU A 178 -19.00 -2.13 15.53
N LEU A 179 -18.36 -2.24 14.38
CA LEU A 179 -18.81 -1.63 13.12
C LEU A 179 -20.17 -2.18 12.67
N LYS A 180 -20.45 -3.46 12.92
CA LYS A 180 -21.78 -4.05 12.65
C LYS A 180 -22.86 -3.38 13.50
N ASN A 181 -22.56 -3.12 14.80
CA ASN A 181 -23.49 -2.41 15.69
C ASN A 181 -23.81 -1.00 15.19
N TYR A 182 -22.87 -0.34 14.51
CA TYR A 182 -23.03 1.00 13.94
C TYR A 182 -23.50 1.01 12.48
N ASN A 183 -23.90 -0.15 11.92
CA ASN A 183 -24.32 -0.29 10.51
C ASN A 183 -23.22 0.12 9.50
N ARG A 184 -21.95 -0.08 9.86
CA ARG A 184 -20.78 0.20 9.00
C ARG A 184 -20.15 -1.07 8.41
N ILE A 185 -20.78 -2.22 8.61
CA ILE A 185 -20.51 -3.48 7.90
C ILE A 185 -21.72 -3.81 7.05
N TYR A 186 -21.50 -3.99 5.77
CA TYR A 186 -22.53 -4.11 4.72
C TYR A 186 -22.79 -5.57 4.30
N ASP A 187 -22.21 -6.51 5.03
CA ASP A 187 -22.37 -7.95 4.87
C ASP A 187 -22.25 -8.64 6.25
N ASP A 188 -22.00 -9.93 6.28
CA ASP A 188 -21.68 -10.66 7.51
C ASP A 188 -20.33 -10.20 8.07
N PRO A 189 -20.21 -9.88 9.38
CA PRO A 189 -18.97 -9.38 9.97
C PRO A 189 -17.83 -10.43 9.99
N ASP A 190 -18.14 -11.71 10.22
CA ASP A 190 -17.11 -12.77 10.25
C ASP A 190 -16.61 -13.08 8.83
N LEU A 191 -17.51 -13.04 7.83
CA LEU A 191 -17.13 -13.14 6.42
C LEU A 191 -16.24 -11.97 6.01
N SER A 192 -16.61 -10.75 6.39
CA SER A 192 -15.86 -9.54 6.05
C SER A 192 -14.46 -9.54 6.68
N LEU A 193 -14.36 -10.01 7.92
CA LEU A 193 -13.09 -10.20 8.63
C LEU A 193 -12.23 -11.29 7.99
N ASP A 194 -12.82 -12.40 7.58
CA ASP A 194 -12.09 -13.48 6.89
C ASP A 194 -11.48 -12.99 5.58
N LEU A 195 -12.25 -12.27 4.75
CA LEU A 195 -11.76 -11.66 3.51
C LEU A 195 -10.62 -10.67 3.77
N TYR A 196 -10.76 -9.85 4.82
CA TYR A 196 -9.72 -8.93 5.26
C TYR A 196 -8.43 -9.68 5.66
N THR A 197 -8.53 -10.77 6.43
CA THR A 197 -7.37 -11.56 6.82
C THR A 197 -6.72 -12.25 5.61
N ARG A 198 -7.53 -12.81 4.71
CA ARG A 198 -7.03 -13.43 3.47
C ARG A 198 -6.28 -12.45 2.57
N GLN A 199 -6.81 -11.23 2.38
CA GLN A 199 -6.13 -10.24 1.54
C GLN A 199 -4.80 -9.78 2.16
N CYS A 200 -4.71 -9.64 3.49
CA CYS A 200 -3.46 -9.34 4.19
C CYS A 200 -2.42 -10.44 3.98
N SER A 201 -2.87 -11.68 3.89
CA SER A 201 -2.03 -12.87 3.74
C SER A 201 -1.65 -13.21 2.29
N ILE A 202 -2.02 -12.38 1.31
CA ILE A 202 -1.55 -12.57 -0.08
C ILE A 202 -0.03 -12.44 -0.11
N GLY A 203 0.62 -13.47 -0.68
CA GLY A 203 2.07 -13.47 -0.91
C GLY A 203 2.42 -12.66 -2.16
N ILE A 204 3.32 -11.69 -2.00
CA ILE A 204 3.77 -10.80 -3.08
C ILE A 204 5.29 -10.64 -3.05
N THR A 205 5.89 -10.40 -4.20
CA THR A 205 7.32 -10.05 -4.34
C THR A 205 7.49 -8.54 -4.44
N ALA A 206 8.72 -8.03 -4.22
CA ALA A 206 8.98 -6.61 -4.38
C ALA A 206 8.73 -6.11 -5.82
N LYS A 207 8.96 -6.95 -6.83
CA LYS A 207 8.67 -6.61 -8.24
C LYS A 207 7.18 -6.50 -8.51
N GLU A 208 6.40 -7.47 -8.06
CA GLU A 208 4.94 -7.46 -8.18
C GLU A 208 4.34 -6.24 -7.46
N LEU A 209 4.86 -5.91 -6.28
CA LEU A 209 4.43 -4.74 -5.52
C LEU A 209 4.79 -3.41 -6.23
N ALA A 210 5.97 -3.32 -6.86
CA ALA A 210 6.35 -2.18 -7.68
C ALA A 210 5.46 -2.03 -8.92
N THR A 211 5.07 -3.16 -9.56
CA THR A 211 4.14 -3.17 -10.70
C THR A 211 2.74 -2.72 -10.28
N LEU A 212 2.23 -3.19 -9.13
CA LEU A 212 0.97 -2.72 -8.55
C LEU A 212 0.99 -1.19 -8.37
N ALA A 213 2.05 -0.66 -7.77
CA ALA A 213 2.22 0.79 -7.60
C ALA A 213 2.32 1.53 -8.95
N ALA A 214 2.99 0.93 -9.95
CA ALA A 214 3.11 1.48 -11.30
C ALA A 214 1.77 1.48 -12.06
N THR A 215 0.91 0.48 -11.83
CA THR A 215 -0.46 0.46 -12.38
C THR A 215 -1.27 1.64 -11.84
N ILE A 216 -1.08 1.99 -10.56
CA ILE A 216 -1.68 3.20 -9.99
C ILE A 216 -1.04 4.46 -10.62
N ALA A 217 0.29 4.51 -10.75
CA ALA A 217 1.01 5.63 -11.35
C ALA A 217 0.62 5.86 -12.82
N ALA A 218 0.27 4.79 -13.55
CA ALA A 218 -0.17 4.80 -14.94
C ALA A 218 -1.71 4.90 -15.08
N GLU A 219 -2.38 5.52 -14.10
CA GLU A 219 -3.81 5.83 -14.14
C GLU A 219 -4.71 4.61 -14.38
N GLY A 220 -4.34 3.48 -13.78
CA GLY A 220 -5.12 2.25 -13.83
C GLY A 220 -4.74 1.30 -14.96
N ARG A 221 -3.81 1.66 -15.82
CA ARG A 221 -3.27 0.75 -16.85
C ARG A 221 -2.04 0.04 -16.33
N ASN A 222 -2.06 -1.29 -16.31
CA ASN A 222 -0.88 -2.06 -15.94
C ASN A 222 0.20 -1.91 -17.03
N PRO A 223 1.38 -1.34 -16.70
CA PRO A 223 2.38 -1.03 -17.73
C PRO A 223 3.10 -2.27 -18.28
N VAL A 224 3.04 -3.41 -17.57
CA VAL A 224 3.68 -4.66 -17.99
C VAL A 224 2.76 -5.47 -18.90
N THR A 225 1.46 -5.58 -18.58
CA THR A 225 0.48 -6.35 -19.34
C THR A 225 -0.27 -5.52 -20.38
N GLY A 226 -0.35 -4.20 -20.18
CA GLY A 226 -1.16 -3.28 -20.99
C GLY A 226 -2.65 -3.29 -20.65
N GLU A 227 -3.09 -4.08 -19.67
CA GLU A 227 -4.49 -4.19 -19.24
C GLU A 227 -4.97 -2.92 -18.55
N GLU A 228 -6.19 -2.48 -18.85
CA GLU A 228 -6.92 -1.45 -18.11
C GLU A 228 -7.61 -2.10 -16.91
N VAL A 229 -7.05 -1.91 -15.71
CA VAL A 229 -7.47 -2.57 -14.47
C VAL A 229 -8.56 -1.78 -13.76
N PHE A 230 -8.43 -0.46 -13.72
CA PHE A 230 -9.42 0.42 -13.10
C PHE A 230 -9.48 1.78 -13.79
N ARG A 231 -10.57 2.55 -13.53
CA ARG A 231 -10.80 3.85 -14.14
C ARG A 231 -9.80 4.90 -13.66
N ALA A 232 -9.17 5.62 -14.59
CA ALA A 232 -8.13 6.64 -14.36
C ALA A 232 -8.52 7.69 -13.29
N GLU A 233 -9.79 8.08 -13.23
CA GLU A 233 -10.33 9.05 -12.28
C GLU A 233 -10.19 8.65 -10.81
N LEU A 234 -9.91 7.37 -10.52
CA LEU A 234 -9.70 6.86 -9.17
C LEU A 234 -8.26 7.05 -8.67
N THR A 235 -7.30 7.24 -9.57
CA THR A 235 -5.88 7.46 -9.21
C THR A 235 -5.69 8.62 -8.25
N PRO A 236 -6.20 9.85 -8.50
CA PRO A 236 -6.02 10.94 -7.54
C PRO A 236 -6.71 10.68 -6.20
N LYS A 237 -7.78 9.90 -6.16
CA LYS A 237 -8.49 9.56 -4.92
C LYS A 237 -7.65 8.64 -4.04
N ILE A 238 -7.15 7.54 -4.61
CA ILE A 238 -6.36 6.58 -3.83
C ILE A 238 -4.98 7.15 -3.44
N THR A 239 -4.33 7.94 -4.30
CA THR A 239 -3.06 8.58 -3.97
C THR A 239 -3.21 9.64 -2.88
N ALA A 240 -4.32 10.39 -2.87
CA ALA A 240 -4.65 11.29 -1.76
C ALA A 240 -4.82 10.55 -0.43
N MET A 241 -5.55 9.43 -0.41
CA MET A 241 -5.67 8.59 0.79
C MET A 241 -4.30 8.04 1.24
N MET A 242 -3.45 7.60 0.31
CA MET A 242 -2.09 7.14 0.63
C MET A 242 -1.22 8.27 1.21
N ALA A 243 -1.39 9.51 0.74
CA ALA A 243 -0.69 10.67 1.25
C ALA A 243 -1.14 11.07 2.67
N THR A 244 -2.39 10.80 3.05
CA THR A 244 -2.95 11.19 4.37
C THR A 244 -2.83 10.11 5.43
N VAL A 245 -2.86 8.81 5.04
CA VAL A 245 -2.96 7.68 6.01
C VAL A 245 -2.07 6.48 5.63
N GLY A 246 -1.10 6.65 4.73
CA GLY A 246 -0.34 5.53 4.16
C GLY A 246 0.69 4.90 5.09
N PHE A 247 1.24 5.66 6.05
CA PHE A 247 2.37 5.27 6.92
C PHE A 247 1.99 5.19 8.40
N TYR A 248 0.77 4.73 8.67
CA TYR A 248 0.25 4.68 10.03
C TYR A 248 0.35 6.07 10.69
N GLU A 249 0.75 6.13 11.96
CA GLU A 249 0.88 7.38 12.71
C GLU A 249 2.01 8.30 12.17
N HIS A 250 2.95 7.76 11.40
CA HIS A 250 4.09 8.50 10.83
C HIS A 250 3.86 8.98 9.39
N THR A 251 2.60 9.02 8.92
CA THR A 251 2.29 9.47 7.55
C THR A 251 2.76 10.90 7.28
N GLY A 252 2.58 11.80 8.25
CA GLY A 252 3.02 13.18 8.13
C GLY A 252 4.55 13.30 7.99
N ASP A 253 5.31 12.60 8.83
CA ASP A 253 6.78 12.58 8.78
C ASP A 253 7.28 11.99 7.45
N TRP A 254 6.62 10.92 6.99
CA TRP A 254 6.92 10.33 5.69
C TRP A 254 6.70 11.32 4.55
N LEU A 255 5.53 11.94 4.50
CA LEU A 255 5.18 12.88 3.43
C LEU A 255 6.06 14.13 3.46
N PHE A 256 6.38 14.65 4.66
CA PHE A 256 7.31 15.77 4.85
C PHE A 256 8.71 15.44 4.31
N THR A 257 9.17 14.21 4.56
CA THR A 257 10.54 13.80 4.18
C THR A 257 10.65 13.45 2.70
N THR A 258 9.64 12.76 2.12
CA THR A 258 9.74 12.18 0.78
C THR A 258 8.86 12.87 -0.25
N GLY A 259 7.74 13.43 0.17
CA GLY A 259 6.69 13.95 -0.72
C GLY A 259 6.00 12.88 -1.57
N LEU A 260 6.09 11.59 -1.20
CA LEU A 260 5.51 10.48 -1.97
C LEU A 260 4.27 9.90 -1.30
N PRO A 261 3.13 9.76 -2.02
CA PRO A 261 2.05 8.88 -1.62
C PRO A 261 2.59 7.45 -1.50
N ALA A 262 2.42 6.84 -0.33
CA ALA A 262 2.96 5.50 -0.10
C ALA A 262 2.06 4.69 0.85
N LYS A 263 2.23 3.36 0.86
CA LYS A 263 1.57 2.48 1.82
C LYS A 263 2.53 1.46 2.38
N THR A 264 2.53 1.33 3.69
CA THR A 264 3.32 0.36 4.45
C THR A 264 2.48 -0.83 4.90
N GLY A 265 3.15 -1.97 5.14
CA GLY A 265 2.57 -3.17 5.73
C GLY A 265 3.53 -3.83 6.72
N VAL A 266 2.98 -4.42 7.79
CA VAL A 266 3.76 -5.04 8.87
C VAL A 266 4.53 -6.31 8.44
N GLY A 267 4.29 -6.81 7.22
CA GLY A 267 5.14 -7.82 6.58
C GLY A 267 6.51 -7.30 6.14
N GLY A 268 6.77 -5.99 6.25
CA GLY A 268 8.01 -5.36 5.88
C GLY A 268 8.01 -4.72 4.48
N GLY A 269 6.89 -4.80 3.76
CA GLY A 269 6.71 -4.20 2.44
C GLY A 269 6.24 -2.75 2.51
N ILE A 270 6.82 -1.90 1.66
CA ILE A 270 6.38 -0.53 1.41
C ILE A 270 6.28 -0.30 -0.09
N MET A 271 5.18 0.28 -0.55
CA MET A 271 5.05 0.77 -1.92
C MET A 271 4.87 2.28 -1.96
N GLY A 272 5.48 2.95 -2.93
CA GLY A 272 5.31 4.36 -3.24
C GLY A 272 4.84 4.56 -4.67
N VAL A 273 4.02 5.56 -4.90
CA VAL A 273 3.47 5.91 -6.21
C VAL A 273 4.01 7.26 -6.65
N VAL A 274 4.62 7.31 -7.82
CA VAL A 274 5.04 8.55 -8.50
C VAL A 274 4.13 8.72 -9.71
N PRO A 275 3.05 9.50 -9.60
CA PRO A 275 2.05 9.63 -10.66
C PRO A 275 2.65 9.99 -12.01
N GLY A 276 2.27 9.26 -13.06
CA GLY A 276 2.75 9.43 -14.43
C GLY A 276 4.19 8.97 -14.68
N VAL A 277 4.91 8.46 -13.67
CA VAL A 277 6.34 8.11 -13.79
C VAL A 277 6.61 6.64 -13.48
N MET A 278 6.35 6.21 -12.22
CA MET A 278 6.66 4.83 -11.80
C MET A 278 5.99 4.45 -10.48
N GLY A 279 5.95 3.16 -10.21
CA GLY A 279 5.79 2.58 -8.89
C GLY A 279 7.16 2.17 -8.33
N VAL A 280 7.36 2.36 -7.03
CA VAL A 280 8.57 1.92 -6.33
C VAL A 280 8.18 1.11 -5.10
N ALA A 281 8.90 0.03 -4.83
CA ALA A 281 8.66 -0.83 -3.67
C ALA A 281 9.96 -1.26 -3.01
N ALA A 282 9.92 -1.45 -1.70
CA ALA A 282 11.00 -2.06 -0.95
C ALA A 282 10.44 -3.04 0.08
N PHE A 283 11.20 -4.07 0.37
CA PHE A 283 10.86 -5.10 1.35
C PHE A 283 12.04 -5.36 2.28
N ALA A 284 11.81 -5.29 3.58
CA ALA A 284 12.70 -5.79 4.63
C ALA A 284 11.90 -6.01 5.92
N PRO A 285 11.98 -7.19 6.56
CA PRO A 285 11.09 -7.57 7.68
C PRO A 285 11.19 -6.70 8.93
N PRO A 286 12.37 -6.25 9.41
CA PRO A 286 12.45 -5.49 10.66
C PRO A 286 11.74 -4.14 10.60
N LEU A 287 10.85 -3.91 11.57
CA LEU A 287 9.98 -2.75 11.71
C LEU A 287 10.45 -1.85 12.85
N ASP A 288 10.16 -0.54 12.73
CA ASP A 288 10.23 0.42 13.83
C ASP A 288 9.03 0.29 14.79
N GLN A 289 8.95 1.17 15.78
CA GLN A 289 7.87 1.14 16.79
C GLN A 289 6.47 1.42 16.21
N ALA A 290 6.39 2.15 15.10
CA ALA A 290 5.13 2.44 14.42
C ALA A 290 4.70 1.33 13.45
N GLY A 291 5.54 0.30 13.23
CA GLY A 291 5.27 -0.81 12.33
C GLY A 291 5.76 -0.60 10.89
N ASN A 292 6.64 0.37 10.65
CA ASN A 292 7.23 0.65 9.35
C ASN A 292 8.59 -0.01 9.19
N SER A 293 8.86 -0.63 8.04
CA SER A 293 10.14 -1.28 7.76
C SER A 293 11.31 -0.29 7.82
N VAL A 294 12.28 -0.55 8.72
CA VAL A 294 13.43 0.33 8.95
C VAL A 294 14.29 0.53 7.70
N LYS A 295 14.58 -0.55 6.97
CA LYS A 295 15.38 -0.46 5.75
C LYS A 295 14.57 0.07 4.57
N ALA A 296 13.33 -0.43 4.39
CA ALA A 296 12.54 -0.07 3.23
C ALA A 296 12.21 1.43 3.19
N GLN A 297 11.80 2.04 4.32
CA GLN A 297 11.53 3.48 4.35
C GLN A 297 12.79 4.33 4.05
N ARG A 298 13.96 3.95 4.56
CA ARG A 298 15.21 4.65 4.27
C ARG A 298 15.62 4.54 2.81
N ALA A 299 15.46 3.36 2.23
CA ALA A 299 15.78 3.13 0.83
C ALA A 299 14.88 3.94 -0.11
N LEU A 300 13.56 3.94 0.15
CA LEU A 300 12.63 4.70 -0.67
C LEU A 300 12.81 6.21 -0.51
N ALA A 301 13.11 6.70 0.69
CA ALA A 301 13.45 8.11 0.92
C ALA A 301 14.71 8.53 0.17
N ASP A 302 15.73 7.69 0.18
CA ASP A 302 17.00 7.93 -0.54
C ASP A 302 16.76 7.95 -2.07
N ILE A 303 15.99 7.01 -2.60
CA ILE A 303 15.61 6.98 -4.03
C ILE A 303 14.81 8.23 -4.41
N ALA A 304 13.86 8.63 -3.57
CA ALA A 304 13.05 9.83 -3.79
C ALA A 304 13.95 11.08 -3.88
N ALA A 305 14.90 11.21 -2.98
CA ALA A 305 15.86 12.34 -2.98
C ALA A 305 16.78 12.32 -4.21
N GLN A 306 17.34 11.16 -4.58
CA GLN A 306 18.27 11.03 -5.73
C GLN A 306 17.58 11.34 -7.06
N LEU A 307 16.32 10.96 -7.21
CA LEU A 307 15.56 11.13 -8.47
C LEU A 307 14.66 12.38 -8.48
N GLY A 308 14.60 13.14 -7.38
CA GLY A 308 13.77 14.36 -7.28
C GLY A 308 12.27 14.04 -7.40
N LEU A 309 11.80 13.00 -6.70
CA LEU A 309 10.43 12.48 -6.84
C LEU A 309 9.40 13.16 -5.95
N ASN A 310 9.78 14.17 -5.18
CA ASN A 310 8.87 14.87 -4.28
C ASN A 310 7.78 15.62 -5.09
N LEU A 311 6.53 15.24 -4.90
CA LEU A 311 5.39 15.82 -5.63
C LEU A 311 5.21 17.33 -5.38
N PHE A 312 5.66 17.82 -4.23
CA PHE A 312 5.55 19.25 -3.88
C PHE A 312 6.65 20.12 -4.49
N ASP A 313 7.69 19.52 -5.08
CA ASP A 313 8.74 20.25 -5.79
C ASP A 313 8.41 20.54 -7.25
N ALA A 314 7.46 19.81 -7.85
CA ALA A 314 7.07 19.96 -9.25
C ALA A 314 6.59 21.38 -9.62
N PRO A 315 5.79 22.11 -8.81
CA PRO A 315 5.41 23.50 -9.11
C PRO A 315 6.58 24.48 -9.12
N ARG A 316 7.62 24.23 -8.30
CA ARG A 316 8.81 25.09 -8.22
C ARG A 316 9.67 24.99 -9.48
N ALA A 317 9.79 23.83 -10.06
CA ALA A 317 10.48 23.63 -11.34
C ALA A 317 9.76 24.38 -12.47
N ALA A 318 8.44 24.24 -12.59
CA ALA A 318 7.64 24.93 -13.57
C ALA A 318 7.69 26.46 -13.42
N VAL A 319 7.69 26.98 -12.18
CA VAL A 319 7.81 28.43 -11.91
C VAL A 319 9.19 28.94 -12.27
N ARG A 320 10.26 28.19 -11.97
CA ARG A 320 11.63 28.57 -12.33
C ARG A 320 11.85 28.59 -13.85
N GLU A 321 11.32 27.61 -14.58
CA GLU A 321 11.36 27.57 -16.04
C GLU A 321 10.58 28.72 -16.66
N ALA A 322 9.40 29.05 -16.13
CA ALA A 322 8.60 30.21 -16.58
C ALA A 322 9.28 31.54 -16.27
N GLN A 323 10.05 31.64 -15.19
CA GLN A 323 10.85 32.84 -14.87
C GLN A 323 12.10 32.94 -15.73
N ALA A 324 12.80 31.83 -16.00
CA ALA A 324 13.96 31.81 -16.89
C ALA A 324 13.60 32.07 -18.34
N ALA A 325 12.40 31.72 -18.79
CA ALA A 325 11.92 32.03 -20.15
C ALA A 325 11.48 33.50 -20.34
N LYS A 326 11.37 34.27 -19.24
CA LYS A 326 11.02 35.68 -19.25
C LYS A 326 12.21 36.64 -19.04
N ALA A 327 13.39 36.07 -18.71
CA ALA A 327 14.65 36.79 -18.57
C ALA A 327 15.51 36.61 -19.84
#